data_60b84d8a2a030be683f52fb5a65aabc1
#
_entry.id   60b84d8a2a030be683f52fb5a65aabc1
#
_cell.length_a   1.000
_cell.length_b   1.000
_cell.length_c   1.000
_cell.angle_alpha   90.00
_cell.angle_beta   90.00
_cell.angle_gamma   90.00
#
_symmetry.space_group_name_H-M   'P 1'
#
loop_
_entity.id
_entity.type
_entity.pdbx_description
1 polymer ?
#
loop_
_entity_poly.entity_id
_entity_poly.type
_entity_poly.pdbx_seq_one_letter_code
_entity_poly.pdbx_strand_id
1 'polypeptide(L)'
;RAAKFGIPHVRVPHKDEDRMIELFKVWRVDLIVLAGYMRVIKNPAAFPCPIINVHPSLLPKYKGLNVVERAMEAGDKETGCTVHYVNEELDGGEIILQGKVPILPDDTIESLTKAIQRMEYGILPAAIEYVKNSRQSNHVDNAKYQLQESNS
;
A
#
# COMPACT_ATOMS: atom_id res chain seq x y z
N ARG A 1 -9.22 13.20 11.83
CA ARG A 1 -9.14 13.81 10.47
C ARG A 1 -10.34 13.45 9.60
N ALA A 2 -10.71 12.17 9.44
CA ALA A 2 -11.83 11.76 8.57
C ALA A 2 -13.12 12.52 8.89
N ALA A 3 -13.53 12.61 10.16
CA ALA A 3 -14.72 13.34 10.58
C ALA A 3 -14.73 14.82 10.14
N LYS A 4 -13.57 15.49 10.16
CA LYS A 4 -13.44 16.89 9.71
C LYS A 4 -13.80 17.09 8.23
N PHE A 5 -13.64 16.05 7.42
CA PHE A 5 -13.90 16.08 5.98
C PHE A 5 -15.18 15.33 5.58
N GLY A 6 -16.03 14.98 6.54
CA GLY A 6 -17.27 14.24 6.28
C GLY A 6 -17.07 12.83 5.73
N ILE A 7 -15.87 12.27 5.87
CA ILE A 7 -15.56 10.91 5.39
C ILE A 7 -16.12 9.88 6.38
N PRO A 8 -16.91 8.91 5.93
CA PRO A 8 -17.37 7.82 6.78
C PRO A 8 -16.19 7.14 7.46
N HIS A 9 -16.30 6.89 8.74
CA HIS A 9 -15.22 6.27 9.51
C HIS A 9 -15.78 5.42 10.64
N VAL A 10 -15.04 4.39 10.97
CA VAL A 10 -15.34 3.50 12.11
C VAL A 10 -14.02 3.13 12.80
N ARG A 11 -14.08 2.95 14.09
CA ARG A 11 -12.95 2.45 14.87
C ARG A 11 -13.12 0.96 15.09
N VAL A 12 -12.18 0.17 14.59
CA VAL A 12 -12.13 -1.28 14.77
C VAL A 12 -10.93 -1.63 15.64
N PRO A 13 -11.05 -2.54 16.62
CA PRO A 13 -9.89 -3.06 17.33
C PRO A 13 -8.89 -3.68 16.36
N HIS A 14 -7.63 -3.34 16.50
CA HIS A 14 -6.56 -3.70 15.55
C HIS A 14 -6.30 -5.21 15.37
N LYS A 15 -6.86 -6.06 16.24
CA LYS A 15 -6.73 -7.53 16.16
C LYS A 15 -7.96 -8.20 15.51
N ASP A 16 -8.97 -7.45 15.20
CA ASP A 16 -10.26 -7.96 14.73
C ASP A 16 -10.33 -7.88 13.20
N GLU A 17 -9.54 -8.74 12.53
CA GLU A 17 -9.53 -8.82 11.08
C GLU A 17 -10.89 -9.28 10.53
N ASP A 18 -11.57 -10.18 11.22
CA ASP A 18 -12.90 -10.65 10.83
C ASP A 18 -13.88 -9.50 10.75
N ARG A 19 -13.87 -8.62 11.76
CA ARG A 19 -14.70 -7.42 11.77
C ARG A 19 -14.33 -6.44 10.65
N MET A 20 -13.05 -6.29 10.34
CA MET A 20 -12.63 -5.48 9.19
C MET A 20 -13.14 -6.07 7.88
N ILE A 21 -13.02 -7.38 7.68
CA ILE A 21 -13.49 -8.09 6.49
C ILE A 21 -15.01 -7.91 6.31
N GLU A 22 -15.79 -8.08 7.38
CA GLU A 22 -17.24 -7.85 7.34
C GLU A 22 -17.59 -6.42 6.92
N LEU A 23 -16.96 -5.42 7.52
CA LEU A 23 -17.21 -4.01 7.21
C LEU A 23 -16.85 -3.70 5.75
N PHE A 24 -15.74 -4.21 5.24
CA PHE A 24 -15.33 -3.97 3.85
C PHE A 24 -16.27 -4.64 2.85
N LYS A 25 -16.85 -5.80 3.20
CA LYS A 25 -17.91 -6.42 2.40
C LYS A 25 -19.18 -5.57 2.38
N VAL A 26 -19.65 -5.14 3.57
CA VAL A 26 -20.85 -4.29 3.70
C VAL A 26 -20.69 -2.96 2.95
N TRP A 27 -19.53 -2.35 3.04
CA TRP A 27 -19.23 -1.09 2.37
C TRP A 27 -18.86 -1.25 0.90
N ARG A 28 -18.80 -2.48 0.37
CA ARG A 28 -18.43 -2.80 -1.01
C ARG A 28 -17.10 -2.15 -1.41
N VAL A 29 -16.10 -2.31 -0.55
CA VAL A 29 -14.77 -1.73 -0.77
C VAL A 29 -14.07 -2.46 -1.91
N ASP A 30 -13.53 -1.72 -2.87
CA ASP A 30 -12.84 -2.26 -4.04
C ASP A 30 -11.31 -2.27 -3.91
N LEU A 31 -10.77 -1.46 -3.00
CA LEU A 31 -9.34 -1.38 -2.71
C LEU A 31 -9.13 -0.97 -1.26
N ILE A 32 -8.21 -1.64 -0.59
CA ILE A 32 -7.77 -1.29 0.76
C ILE A 32 -6.38 -0.68 0.67
N VAL A 33 -6.21 0.48 1.29
CA VAL A 33 -4.92 1.17 1.37
C VAL A 33 -4.47 1.23 2.81
N LEU A 34 -3.34 0.60 3.10
CA LEU A 34 -2.67 0.70 4.39
C LEU A 34 -1.72 1.91 4.37
N ALA A 35 -2.00 2.89 5.20
CA ALA A 35 -1.18 4.09 5.35
C ALA A 35 -0.83 4.28 6.82
N GLY A 36 0.43 4.05 7.18
CA GLY A 36 0.88 4.06 8.57
C GLY A 36 0.34 2.89 9.41
N TYR A 37 -0.03 1.79 8.76
CA TYR A 37 -0.47 0.58 9.44
C TYR A 37 0.74 -0.28 9.80
N MET A 38 1.07 -0.33 11.08
CA MET A 38 2.31 -0.93 11.61
C MET A 38 2.16 -2.41 11.98
N ARG A 39 1.19 -3.11 11.40
CA ARG A 39 0.89 -4.51 11.76
C ARG A 39 0.84 -5.39 10.54
N VAL A 40 1.11 -6.68 10.75
CA VAL A 40 0.95 -7.71 9.71
C VAL A 40 -0.52 -8.08 9.62
N ILE A 41 -1.08 -8.09 8.43
CA ILE A 41 -2.36 -8.73 8.12
C ILE A 41 -2.11 -10.23 8.05
N LYS A 42 -2.78 -11.01 8.88
CA LYS A 42 -2.52 -12.45 9.02
C LYS A 42 -3.01 -13.26 7.82
N ASN A 43 -4.16 -12.88 7.29
CA ASN A 43 -4.77 -13.57 6.16
C ASN A 43 -5.25 -12.57 5.10
N PRO A 44 -4.34 -11.98 4.29
CA PRO A 44 -4.71 -11.03 3.26
C PRO A 44 -5.70 -11.58 2.24
N ALA A 45 -5.62 -12.88 1.94
CA ALA A 45 -6.49 -13.55 0.97
C ALA A 45 -7.96 -13.63 1.41
N ALA A 46 -8.25 -13.49 2.71
CA ALA A 46 -9.63 -13.47 3.22
C ALA A 46 -10.34 -12.12 2.96
N PHE A 47 -9.62 -11.08 2.62
CA PHE A 47 -10.21 -9.76 2.35
C PHE A 47 -10.89 -9.74 0.98
N PRO A 48 -12.00 -8.96 0.82
CA PRO A 48 -12.83 -9.00 -0.38
C PRO A 48 -12.20 -8.33 -1.62
N CYS A 49 -11.08 -7.64 -1.46
CA CYS A 49 -10.43 -6.88 -2.52
C CYS A 49 -8.92 -6.77 -2.26
N PRO A 50 -8.12 -6.32 -3.25
CA PRO A 50 -6.70 -6.12 -3.06
C PRO A 50 -6.39 -5.17 -1.92
N ILE A 51 -5.27 -5.43 -1.25
CA ILE A 51 -4.69 -4.57 -0.22
C ILE A 51 -3.36 -4.06 -0.74
N ILE A 52 -3.15 -2.75 -0.68
CA ILE A 52 -1.85 -2.13 -0.95
C ILE A 52 -1.32 -1.46 0.31
N ASN A 53 0.00 -1.42 0.44
CA ASN A 53 0.68 -0.77 1.56
C ASN A 53 1.71 0.22 1.05
N VAL A 54 1.93 1.27 1.84
CA VAL A 54 3.04 2.22 1.63
C VAL A 54 4.10 1.92 2.68
N HIS A 55 5.30 1.55 2.22
CA HIS A 55 6.44 1.24 3.07
C HIS A 55 7.56 2.28 2.88
N PRO A 56 8.13 2.86 3.95
CA PRO A 56 9.06 3.98 3.85
C PRO A 56 10.50 3.55 3.55
N SER A 57 10.69 2.63 2.62
CA SER A 57 12.00 2.26 2.06
C SER A 57 11.88 1.89 0.57
N LEU A 58 13.01 1.79 -0.11
CA LEU A 58 13.11 1.22 -1.45
C LEU A 58 13.20 -0.31 -1.36
N LEU A 59 12.05 -0.99 -1.24
CA LEU A 59 12.02 -2.46 -1.19
C LEU A 59 12.76 -3.08 -2.40
N PRO A 60 13.45 -4.20 -2.20
CA PRO A 60 13.45 -5.08 -1.04
C PRO A 60 14.35 -4.66 0.12
N LYS A 61 15.03 -3.50 0.05
CA LYS A 61 15.84 -3.00 1.16
C LYS A 61 14.97 -2.63 2.35
N TYR A 62 15.44 -2.97 3.54
CA TYR A 62 14.87 -2.53 4.82
C TYR A 62 13.39 -2.87 4.99
N LYS A 63 13.04 -4.14 4.90
CA LYS A 63 11.72 -4.65 5.35
C LYS A 63 11.56 -4.41 6.86
N GLY A 64 10.32 -4.25 7.32
CA GLY A 64 9.97 -4.10 8.73
C GLY A 64 10.16 -2.68 9.27
N LEU A 65 10.63 -2.58 10.51
CA LEU A 65 10.69 -1.32 11.29
C LEU A 65 12.04 -0.61 11.19
N ASN A 66 12.07 0.65 11.65
CA ASN A 66 13.25 1.51 11.78
C ASN A 66 14.05 1.67 10.49
N VAL A 67 13.34 1.74 9.36
CA VAL A 67 13.95 1.71 8.02
C VAL A 67 14.75 2.96 7.72
N VAL A 68 14.35 4.12 8.23
CA VAL A 68 15.03 5.41 8.03
C VAL A 68 16.38 5.40 8.77
N GLU A 69 16.38 5.01 10.03
CA GLU A 69 17.59 4.86 10.83
C GLU A 69 18.56 3.88 10.18
N ARG A 70 18.06 2.73 9.77
CA ARG A 70 18.88 1.68 9.13
C ARG A 70 19.52 2.14 7.83
N ALA A 71 18.81 2.91 7.01
CA ALA A 71 19.36 3.47 5.78
C ALA A 71 20.46 4.52 6.06
N MET A 72 20.26 5.37 7.07
CA MET A 72 21.26 6.35 7.48
C MET A 72 22.50 5.69 8.10
N GLU A 73 22.33 4.71 8.98
CA GLU A 73 23.42 3.94 9.60
C GLU A 73 24.24 3.18 8.57
N ALA A 74 23.61 2.66 7.51
CA ALA A 74 24.28 1.98 6.42
C ALA A 74 25.04 2.94 5.49
N GLY A 75 24.87 4.25 5.64
CA GLY A 75 25.49 5.25 4.78
C GLY A 75 24.95 5.26 3.36
N ASP A 76 23.72 4.82 3.16
CA ASP A 76 23.05 4.88 1.85
C ASP A 76 22.99 6.33 1.35
N LYS A 77 23.07 6.50 0.05
CA LYS A 77 22.99 7.83 -0.58
C LYS A 77 21.57 8.21 -0.98
N GLU A 78 20.71 7.21 -1.09
CA GLU A 78 19.29 7.38 -1.38
C GLU A 78 18.45 6.38 -0.57
N THR A 79 17.24 6.77 -0.28
CA THR A 79 16.17 5.95 0.25
C THR A 79 14.88 6.29 -0.49
N GLY A 80 13.73 6.04 0.09
CA GLY A 80 12.46 6.41 -0.52
C GLY A 80 11.29 5.68 0.09
N CYS A 81 10.27 5.46 -0.72
CA CYS A 81 9.11 4.68 -0.33
C CYS A 81 8.65 3.77 -1.46
N THR A 82 7.93 2.73 -1.09
CA THR A 82 7.39 1.72 -2.00
C THR A 82 5.92 1.53 -1.74
N VAL A 83 5.09 1.61 -2.79
CA VAL A 83 3.73 1.10 -2.77
C VAL A 83 3.75 -0.31 -3.35
N HIS A 84 3.23 -1.29 -2.62
CA HIS A 84 3.22 -2.69 -3.01
C HIS A 84 1.91 -3.37 -2.62
N TYR A 85 1.59 -4.47 -3.29
CA TYR A 85 0.51 -5.35 -2.85
C TYR A 85 0.87 -6.04 -1.54
N VAL A 86 -0.13 -6.27 -0.70
CA VAL A 86 0.04 -7.02 0.55
C VAL A 86 -0.29 -8.49 0.28
N ASN A 87 0.65 -9.35 0.62
CA ASN A 87 0.51 -10.80 0.63
C ASN A 87 0.89 -11.36 2.02
N GLU A 88 1.10 -12.65 2.13
CA GLU A 88 1.47 -13.32 3.39
C GLU A 88 2.90 -13.01 3.85
N GLU A 89 3.76 -12.52 2.94
CA GLU A 89 5.13 -12.14 3.26
C GLU A 89 5.20 -10.68 3.70
N LEU A 90 5.83 -10.41 4.84
CA LEU A 90 6.04 -9.05 5.33
C LEU A 90 6.83 -8.22 4.29
N ASP A 91 6.23 -7.14 3.81
CA ASP A 91 6.79 -6.22 2.81
C ASP A 91 7.36 -6.98 1.57
N GLY A 92 6.74 -8.10 1.20
CA GLY A 92 7.20 -9.01 0.16
C GLY A 92 6.32 -9.08 -1.08
N GLY A 93 5.18 -8.39 -1.09
CA GLY A 93 4.26 -8.38 -2.22
C GLY A 93 4.80 -7.61 -3.43
N GLU A 94 4.17 -7.83 -4.58
CA GLU A 94 4.54 -7.19 -5.84
C GLU A 94 4.57 -5.66 -5.73
N ILE A 95 5.65 -5.05 -6.20
CA ILE A 95 5.86 -3.60 -6.20
C ILE A 95 5.02 -2.97 -7.31
N ILE A 96 4.26 -1.93 -6.93
CA ILE A 96 3.44 -1.13 -7.85
C ILE A 96 4.23 0.09 -8.30
N LEU A 97 4.77 0.86 -7.33
CA LEU A 97 5.47 2.11 -7.60
C LEU A 97 6.47 2.42 -6.48
N GLN A 98 7.60 3.03 -6.85
CA GLN A 98 8.59 3.50 -5.90
C GLN A 98 8.91 4.98 -6.13
N GLY A 99 9.13 5.72 -5.05
CA GLY A 99 9.63 7.08 -5.08
C GLY A 99 10.98 7.17 -4.38
N LYS A 100 11.99 7.76 -5.04
CA LYS A 100 13.33 7.93 -4.49
C LYS A 100 13.48 9.26 -3.77
N VAL A 101 14.22 9.25 -2.68
CA VAL A 101 14.57 10.42 -1.86
C VAL A 101 16.06 10.39 -1.59
N PRO A 102 16.84 11.43 -1.96
CA PRO A 102 18.25 11.50 -1.61
C PRO A 102 18.43 11.65 -0.10
N ILE A 103 19.48 11.07 0.44
CA ILE A 103 19.93 11.30 1.81
C ILE A 103 21.05 12.33 1.77
N LEU A 104 20.80 13.50 2.36
CA LEU A 104 21.76 14.59 2.38
C LEU A 104 22.72 14.46 3.60
N PRO A 105 23.94 15.00 3.51
CA PRO A 105 24.92 14.87 4.59
C PRO A 105 24.48 15.45 5.95
N ASP A 106 23.57 16.44 5.90
CA ASP A 106 23.02 17.13 7.08
C ASP A 106 21.60 16.65 7.48
N ASP A 107 21.12 15.58 6.83
CA ASP A 107 19.82 15.03 7.20
C ASP A 107 19.85 14.42 8.61
N THR A 108 18.76 14.64 9.30
CA THR A 108 18.40 13.93 10.53
C THR A 108 17.34 12.87 10.22
N ILE A 109 17.11 11.95 11.13
CA ILE A 109 16.01 10.97 11.05
C ILE A 109 14.68 11.70 10.81
N GLU A 110 14.46 12.82 11.50
CA GLU A 110 13.24 13.61 11.39
C GLU A 110 13.10 14.28 10.01
N SER A 111 14.16 14.93 9.51
CA SER A 111 14.13 15.61 8.21
C SER A 111 13.90 14.62 7.07
N LEU A 112 14.62 13.48 7.10
CA LEU A 112 14.50 12.43 6.12
C LEU A 112 13.14 11.74 6.16
N THR A 113 12.60 11.46 7.36
CA THR A 113 11.24 10.94 7.51
C THR A 113 10.21 11.85 6.90
N LYS A 114 10.31 13.17 7.10
CA LYS A 114 9.41 14.15 6.47
C LYS A 114 9.54 14.19 4.94
N ALA A 115 10.76 14.03 4.43
CA ALA A 115 11.00 13.97 2.99
C ALA A 115 10.37 12.70 2.37
N ILE A 116 10.52 11.55 3.01
CA ILE A 116 9.89 10.30 2.59
C ILE A 116 8.37 10.42 2.63
N GLN A 117 7.77 10.97 3.69
CA GLN A 117 6.32 11.18 3.80
C GLN A 117 5.77 12.07 2.68
N ARG A 118 6.50 13.12 2.29
CA ARG A 118 6.11 13.95 1.14
C ARG A 118 6.11 13.14 -0.16
N MET A 119 7.10 12.27 -0.35
CA MET A 119 7.15 11.37 -1.50
C MET A 119 5.99 10.38 -1.48
N GLU A 120 5.65 9.78 -0.32
CA GLU A 120 4.50 8.89 -0.15
C GLU A 120 3.19 9.57 -0.58
N TYR A 121 2.97 10.82 -0.15
CA TYR A 121 1.78 11.59 -0.55
C TYR A 121 1.73 11.86 -2.06
N GLY A 122 2.89 11.96 -2.70
CA GLY A 122 2.99 12.17 -4.14
C GLY A 122 2.68 10.91 -4.95
N ILE A 123 3.25 9.76 -4.57
CA ILE A 123 3.14 8.54 -5.36
C ILE A 123 1.87 7.72 -5.06
N LEU A 124 1.28 7.82 -3.87
CA LEU A 124 0.14 7.00 -3.48
C LEU A 124 -1.08 7.20 -4.39
N PRO A 125 -1.50 8.42 -4.77
CA PRO A 125 -2.60 8.60 -5.72
C PRO A 125 -2.33 7.95 -7.08
N ALA A 126 -1.10 8.04 -7.60
CA ALA A 126 -0.71 7.41 -8.85
C ALA A 126 -0.76 5.87 -8.77
N ALA A 127 -0.32 5.30 -7.65
CA ALA A 127 -0.40 3.86 -7.41
C ALA A 127 -1.87 3.37 -7.33
N ILE A 128 -2.74 4.12 -6.67
CA ILE A 128 -4.18 3.83 -6.60
C ILE A 128 -4.80 3.83 -8.01
N GLU A 129 -4.49 4.83 -8.81
CA GLU A 129 -5.00 4.93 -10.19
C GLU A 129 -4.49 3.77 -11.06
N TYR A 130 -3.22 3.38 -10.92
CA TYR A 130 -2.67 2.20 -11.59
C TYR A 130 -3.45 0.92 -11.25
N VAL A 131 -3.69 0.65 -9.96
CA VAL A 131 -4.45 -0.53 -9.52
C VAL A 131 -5.87 -0.52 -10.06
N LYS A 132 -6.54 0.63 -10.05
CA LYS A 132 -7.89 0.80 -10.59
C LYS A 132 -7.94 0.46 -12.08
N ASN A 133 -7.02 0.98 -12.86
CA ASN A 133 -6.98 0.77 -14.32
C ASN A 133 -6.63 -0.68 -14.67
N SER A 134 -5.72 -1.32 -13.95
CA SER A 134 -5.37 -2.73 -14.14
C SER A 134 -6.56 -3.67 -13.92
N ARG A 135 -7.43 -3.36 -12.96
CA ARG A 135 -8.64 -4.14 -12.70
C ARG A 135 -9.70 -3.96 -13.80
N GLN A 136 -9.83 -2.77 -14.36
CA GLN A 136 -10.76 -2.52 -15.46
C GLN A 136 -10.35 -3.28 -16.73
N SER A 137 -9.06 -3.33 -17.05
CA SER A 137 -8.51 -4.10 -18.17
C SER A 137 -8.81 -5.59 -18.04
N ASN A 138 -8.59 -6.18 -16.89
CA ASN A 138 -8.87 -7.59 -16.62
C ASN A 138 -10.38 -7.93 -16.72
N HIS A 139 -11.26 -6.99 -16.39
CA HIS A 139 -12.71 -7.18 -16.53
C HIS A 139 -13.17 -7.18 -18.01
N VAL A 140 -12.55 -6.36 -18.84
CA VAL A 140 -12.83 -6.28 -20.28
C VAL A 140 -12.34 -7.55 -21.00
N ASP A 141 -11.16 -8.06 -20.64
CA ASP A 141 -10.61 -9.27 -21.23
C ASP A 141 -11.43 -10.52 -20.84
N ASN A 142 -11.82 -10.66 -19.57
CA ASN A 142 -12.67 -11.77 -19.14
C ASN A 142 -14.06 -11.73 -19.81
N ALA A 143 -14.64 -10.55 -20.03
CA ALA A 143 -15.92 -10.43 -20.75
C ALA A 143 -15.80 -10.85 -22.23
N LYS A 144 -14.66 -10.58 -22.87
CA LYS A 144 -14.39 -11.01 -24.25
C LYS A 144 -14.23 -12.53 -24.36
N TYR A 145 -13.57 -13.17 -23.40
CA TYR A 145 -13.41 -14.64 -23.38
C TYR A 145 -14.75 -15.35 -23.16
N GLN A 146 -15.59 -14.87 -22.27
CA GLN A 146 -16.92 -15.47 -22.04
C GLN A 146 -17.86 -15.34 -23.25
N LEU A 147 -17.74 -14.27 -24.04
CA LEU A 147 -18.53 -14.10 -25.29
C LEU A 147 -18.07 -15.02 -26.42
N GLN A 148 -16.83 -15.49 -26.40
CA GLN A 148 -16.33 -16.47 -27.38
C GLN A 148 -16.76 -17.91 -27.07
N GLU A 149 -16.89 -18.28 -25.80
CA GLU A 149 -17.35 -19.61 -25.38
C GLU A 149 -18.86 -19.81 -25.55
N SER A 150 -19.66 -18.74 -25.54
CA SER A 150 -21.11 -18.79 -25.75
C SER A 150 -21.54 -18.89 -27.24
N ASN A 151 -20.59 -18.75 -28.17
CA ASN A 151 -20.85 -18.81 -29.63
C ASN A 151 -20.22 -20.06 -30.30
N SER A 152 -19.82 -21.04 -29.53
CA SER A 152 -19.32 -22.37 -29.98
C SER A 152 -20.33 -23.48 -29.62
#